data_c56abc12c2e3216ed852f6d04d66f5a6
#
_entry.id   c56abc12c2e3216ed852f6d04d66f5a6
#
_cell.length_a   1.000
_cell.length_b   1.000
_cell.length_c   1.000
_cell.angle_alpha   90.00
_cell.angle_beta   90.00
_cell.angle_gamma   90.00
#
_symmetry.space_group_name_H-M   'P 1'
#
loop_
_entity.id
_entity.type
_entity.pdbx_description
1 polymer ?
#
loop_
_entity_poly.entity_id
_entity_poly.type
_entity_poly.pdbx_seq_one_letter_code
_entity_poly.pdbx_strand_id
1 'polypeptide(L)'
;MIAILIFCLGVLGVIGMGATAVGAQSDARYRTDAANLTNDIASYIQLNADRSTLTNLKNTLDSFQHQPGGANCAFGGAASADAGVLGLLNKVVTVGPGLPGLPGSTAATQQITVDTTAAGFNRVQITICWQLPTDAAPRNQTLVTYVH
;
A
#
# COMPACT_ATOMS: atom_id res chain seq x y z
N MET A 1 -54.35 0.10 1.94
CA MET A 1 -53.47 0.46 3.07
C MET A 1 -52.33 -0.57 3.25
N ILE A 2 -52.61 -1.87 3.43
CA ILE A 2 -51.61 -2.94 3.64
C ILE A 2 -50.59 -3.04 2.48
N ALA A 3 -51.02 -2.91 1.24
CA ALA A 3 -50.16 -3.00 0.05
C ALA A 3 -49.09 -1.87 0.03
N ILE A 4 -49.43 -0.68 0.43
CA ILE A 4 -48.48 0.46 0.51
C ILE A 4 -47.43 0.19 1.60
N LEU A 5 -47.83 -0.40 2.73
CA LEU A 5 -46.95 -0.71 3.84
C LEU A 5 -45.90 -1.77 3.45
N ILE A 6 -46.34 -2.84 2.74
CA ILE A 6 -45.46 -3.88 2.22
C ILE A 6 -44.49 -3.29 1.17
N PHE A 7 -44.98 -2.41 0.28
CA PHE A 7 -44.13 -1.75 -0.70
C PHE A 7 -43.05 -0.89 -0.05
N CYS A 8 -43.41 -0.08 0.97
CA CYS A 8 -42.44 0.75 1.70
C CYS A 8 -41.36 -0.10 2.40
N LEU A 9 -41.75 -1.20 3.03
CA LEU A 9 -40.79 -2.13 3.66
C LEU A 9 -39.85 -2.77 2.63
N GLY A 10 -40.34 -3.12 1.46
CA GLY A 10 -39.55 -3.67 0.36
C GLY A 10 -38.50 -2.67 -0.16
N VAL A 11 -38.91 -1.41 -0.36
CA VAL A 11 -38.02 -0.34 -0.83
C VAL A 11 -36.93 -0.03 0.20
N LEU A 12 -37.27 0.03 1.49
CA LEU A 12 -36.31 0.25 2.57
C LEU A 12 -35.26 -0.90 2.63
N GLY A 13 -35.67 -2.14 2.39
CA GLY A 13 -34.76 -3.29 2.33
C GLY A 13 -33.74 -3.18 1.20
N VAL A 14 -34.17 -2.74 0.01
CA VAL A 14 -33.26 -2.56 -1.16
C VAL A 14 -32.28 -1.42 -0.94
N ILE A 15 -32.71 -0.31 -0.33
CA ILE A 15 -31.82 0.82 -0.02
C ILE A 15 -30.73 0.38 0.97
N GLY A 16 -31.07 -0.40 2.00
CA GLY A 16 -30.12 -0.92 2.97
C GLY A 16 -29.02 -1.79 2.35
N MET A 17 -29.36 -2.64 1.37
CA MET A 17 -28.40 -3.46 0.62
C MET A 17 -27.47 -2.59 -0.25
N GLY A 18 -27.97 -1.51 -0.83
CA GLY A 18 -27.16 -0.59 -1.66
C GLY A 18 -26.02 0.05 -0.89
N ALA A 19 -26.23 0.47 0.34
CA ALA A 19 -25.21 1.11 1.16
C ALA A 19 -24.02 0.17 1.50
N THR A 20 -24.30 -1.09 1.80
CA THR A 20 -23.27 -2.10 2.06
C THR A 20 -22.48 -2.47 0.80
N ALA A 21 -23.14 -2.52 -0.36
CA ALA A 21 -22.48 -2.81 -1.64
C ALA A 21 -21.47 -1.71 -2.03
N VAL A 22 -21.80 -0.44 -1.83
CA VAL A 22 -20.88 0.67 -2.12
C VAL A 22 -19.64 0.62 -1.21
N GLY A 23 -19.79 0.28 0.07
CA GLY A 23 -18.67 0.09 1.00
C GLY A 23 -17.73 -1.03 0.56
N ALA A 24 -18.26 -2.17 0.13
CA ALA A 24 -17.48 -3.30 -0.36
C ALA A 24 -16.72 -2.96 -1.66
N GLN A 25 -17.33 -2.19 -2.57
CA GLN A 25 -16.67 -1.76 -3.81
C GLN A 25 -15.48 -0.82 -3.53
N SER A 26 -15.63 0.12 -2.61
CA SER A 26 -14.54 1.03 -2.25
C SER A 26 -13.37 0.27 -1.61
N ASP A 27 -13.64 -0.70 -0.75
CA ASP A 27 -12.59 -1.55 -0.16
C ASP A 27 -11.83 -2.36 -1.22
N ALA A 28 -12.54 -3.00 -2.13
CA ALA A 28 -11.93 -3.76 -3.23
C ALA A 28 -11.05 -2.86 -4.11
N ARG A 29 -11.48 -1.63 -4.39
CA ARG A 29 -10.71 -0.64 -5.14
C ARG A 29 -9.40 -0.30 -4.42
N TYR A 30 -9.44 0.09 -3.15
CA TYR A 30 -8.22 0.45 -2.41
C TYR A 30 -7.22 -0.70 -2.30
N ARG A 31 -7.71 -1.94 -2.16
CA ARG A 31 -6.84 -3.13 -2.20
C ARG A 31 -6.16 -3.30 -3.56
N THR A 32 -6.89 -3.07 -4.65
CA THR A 32 -6.33 -3.14 -6.00
C THR A 32 -5.32 -2.02 -6.23
N ASP A 33 -5.64 -0.80 -5.81
CA ASP A 33 -4.74 0.35 -5.93
C ASP A 33 -3.46 0.13 -5.10
N ALA A 34 -3.57 -0.39 -3.87
CA ALA A 34 -2.42 -0.74 -3.05
C ALA A 34 -1.55 -1.84 -3.69
N ALA A 35 -2.17 -2.86 -4.28
CA ALA A 35 -1.44 -3.92 -4.98
C ALA A 35 -0.71 -3.38 -6.22
N ASN A 36 -1.32 -2.50 -6.99
CA ASN A 36 -0.69 -1.85 -8.14
C ASN A 36 0.51 -0.99 -7.69
N LEU A 37 0.34 -0.16 -6.66
CA LEU A 37 1.40 0.69 -6.13
C LEU A 37 2.58 -0.14 -5.57
N THR A 38 2.32 -1.25 -4.87
CA THR A 38 3.39 -2.15 -4.42
C THR A 38 4.12 -2.80 -5.59
N ASN A 39 3.40 -3.19 -6.65
CA ASN A 39 4.01 -3.74 -7.86
C ASN A 39 4.84 -2.69 -8.62
N ASP A 40 4.39 -1.45 -8.70
CA ASP A 40 5.14 -0.35 -9.32
C ASP A 40 6.46 -0.11 -8.59
N ILE A 41 6.43 -0.07 -7.25
CA ILE A 41 7.64 0.08 -6.43
C ILE A 41 8.57 -1.12 -6.62
N ALA A 42 8.05 -2.35 -6.59
CA ALA A 42 8.85 -3.56 -6.78
C ALA A 42 9.50 -3.58 -8.17
N SER A 43 8.75 -3.22 -9.21
CA SER A 43 9.25 -3.13 -10.58
C SER A 43 10.34 -2.07 -10.71
N TYR A 44 10.15 -0.91 -10.08
CA TYR A 44 11.16 0.14 -10.06
C TYR A 44 12.47 -0.34 -9.40
N ILE A 45 12.38 -0.98 -8.24
CA ILE A 45 13.54 -1.55 -7.53
C ILE A 45 14.24 -2.59 -8.40
N GLN A 46 13.50 -3.49 -9.03
CA GLN A 46 14.02 -4.52 -9.93
C GLN A 46 14.78 -3.92 -11.12
N LEU A 47 14.28 -2.83 -11.70
CA LEU A 47 14.87 -2.19 -12.89
C LEU A 47 16.09 -1.32 -12.55
N ASN A 48 16.12 -0.70 -11.37
CA ASN A 48 17.15 0.27 -10.99
C ASN A 48 18.22 -0.29 -10.03
N ALA A 49 18.13 -1.55 -9.62
CA ALA A 49 19.16 -2.20 -8.85
C ALA A 49 20.43 -2.38 -9.69
N ASP A 50 21.58 -1.87 -9.23
CA ASP A 50 22.88 -2.02 -9.89
C ASP A 50 23.44 -3.44 -9.63
N ARG A 51 23.44 -4.26 -10.65
CA ARG A 51 23.90 -5.65 -10.61
C ARG A 51 25.35 -5.84 -11.11
N SER A 52 26.09 -4.75 -11.30
CA SER A 52 27.45 -4.82 -11.82
C SER A 52 28.41 -5.57 -10.88
N THR A 53 28.20 -5.45 -9.57
CA THR A 53 28.91 -6.19 -8.52
C THR A 53 27.97 -6.47 -7.35
N LEU A 54 28.27 -7.51 -6.55
CA LEU A 54 27.52 -7.80 -5.33
C LEU A 54 27.51 -6.63 -4.34
N THR A 55 28.61 -5.88 -4.27
CA THR A 55 28.70 -4.69 -3.40
C THR A 55 27.79 -3.58 -3.89
N ASN A 56 27.79 -3.30 -5.19
CA ASN A 56 26.93 -2.27 -5.77
C ASN A 56 25.46 -2.65 -5.64
N LEU A 57 25.13 -3.93 -5.85
CA LEU A 57 23.79 -4.42 -5.66
C LEU A 57 23.30 -4.16 -4.21
N LYS A 58 24.10 -4.54 -3.22
CA LYS A 58 23.76 -4.30 -1.81
C LYS A 58 23.59 -2.81 -1.50
N ASN A 59 24.53 -1.98 -1.93
CA ASN A 59 24.49 -0.54 -1.70
C ASN A 59 23.25 0.10 -2.33
N THR A 60 22.91 -0.33 -3.55
CA THR A 60 21.71 0.18 -4.25
C THR A 60 20.45 -0.27 -3.54
N LEU A 61 20.37 -1.55 -3.15
CA LEU A 61 19.22 -2.07 -2.41
C LEU A 61 19.04 -1.36 -1.06
N ASP A 62 20.14 -1.10 -0.34
CA ASP A 62 20.09 -0.37 0.93
C ASP A 62 19.60 1.07 0.75
N SER A 63 19.88 1.71 -0.40
CA SER A 63 19.38 3.06 -0.71
C SER A 63 17.86 3.10 -0.92
N PHE A 64 17.24 1.99 -1.29
CA PHE A 64 15.79 1.88 -1.47
C PHE A 64 15.04 1.69 -0.15
N GLN A 65 15.71 1.37 0.95
CA GLN A 65 15.06 1.21 2.25
C GLN A 65 14.29 2.47 2.64
N HIS A 66 13.08 2.28 3.16
CA HIS A 66 12.23 3.34 3.66
C HIS A 66 11.59 2.92 4.97
N GLN A 67 11.78 3.72 6.04
CA GLN A 67 11.19 3.49 7.35
C GLN A 67 11.34 2.03 7.83
N PRO A 68 12.58 1.47 7.93
CA PRO A 68 12.79 0.04 8.17
C PRO A 68 12.40 -0.44 9.57
N GLY A 69 12.13 0.46 10.50
CA GLY A 69 11.72 0.15 11.88
C GLY A 69 10.21 0.20 12.09
N GLY A 70 9.77 -0.27 13.24
CA GLY A 70 8.36 -0.28 13.62
C GLY A 70 7.57 -1.48 13.10
N ALA A 71 6.27 -1.51 13.40
CA ALA A 71 5.34 -2.57 13.02
C ALA A 71 3.90 -2.05 13.00
N ASN A 72 2.96 -2.88 12.54
CA ASN A 72 1.52 -2.58 12.57
C ASN A 72 1.14 -1.23 11.96
N CYS A 73 1.72 -0.92 10.80
CA CYS A 73 1.46 0.33 10.08
C CYS A 73 1.89 1.62 10.82
N ALA A 74 2.71 1.49 11.84
CA ALA A 74 3.40 2.60 12.50
C ALA A 74 4.91 2.40 12.31
N PHE A 75 5.41 2.80 11.16
CA PHE A 75 6.80 2.60 10.77
C PHE A 75 7.65 3.83 11.09
N GLY A 76 8.94 3.62 11.23
CA GLY A 76 9.90 4.67 11.55
C GLY A 76 11.30 4.34 11.08
N GLY A 77 12.16 5.33 11.13
CA GLY A 77 13.55 5.24 10.67
C GLY A 77 13.84 6.21 9.54
N ALA A 78 14.91 5.96 8.81
CA ALA A 78 15.31 6.82 7.70
C ALA A 78 14.35 6.69 6.51
N ALA A 79 14.08 7.80 5.84
CA ALA A 79 13.43 7.79 4.54
C ALA A 79 14.39 7.21 3.48
N SER A 80 13.86 6.69 2.39
CA SER A 80 14.68 6.23 1.27
C SER A 80 15.61 7.33 0.77
N ALA A 81 16.83 6.96 0.43
CA ALA A 81 17.78 7.86 -0.23
C ALA A 81 17.52 8.00 -1.73
N ASP A 82 16.73 7.09 -2.32
CA ASP A 82 16.43 7.08 -3.74
C ASP A 82 15.21 7.97 -4.06
N ALA A 83 15.41 8.94 -4.95
CA ALA A 83 14.37 9.90 -5.32
C ALA A 83 13.21 9.27 -6.09
N GLY A 84 13.45 8.21 -6.85
CA GLY A 84 12.41 7.50 -7.59
C GLY A 84 11.49 6.72 -6.66
N VAL A 85 12.06 6.03 -5.67
CA VAL A 85 11.28 5.36 -4.61
C VAL A 85 10.44 6.38 -3.85
N LEU A 86 11.04 7.52 -3.45
CA LEU A 86 10.28 8.59 -2.78
C LEU A 86 9.15 9.13 -3.66
N GLY A 87 9.39 9.30 -4.96
CA GLY A 87 8.37 9.72 -5.92
C GLY A 87 7.19 8.75 -6.00
N LEU A 88 7.45 7.43 -5.96
CA LEU A 88 6.43 6.40 -5.95
C LEU A 88 5.67 6.35 -4.61
N LEU A 89 6.39 6.45 -3.49
CA LEU A 89 5.78 6.51 -2.15
C LEU A 89 4.89 7.75 -1.99
N ASN A 90 5.27 8.89 -2.57
CA ASN A 90 4.44 10.09 -2.57
C ASN A 90 3.11 9.88 -3.31
N LYS A 91 3.06 9.05 -4.35
CA LYS A 91 1.79 8.69 -5.01
C LYS A 91 0.85 7.91 -4.07
N VAL A 92 1.40 7.12 -3.14
CA VAL A 92 0.61 6.41 -2.14
C VAL A 92 -0.06 7.37 -1.17
N VAL A 93 0.67 8.41 -0.77
CA VAL A 93 0.26 9.36 0.28
C VAL A 93 -0.62 10.49 -0.25
N THR A 94 -0.42 10.88 -1.52
CA THR A 94 -1.10 12.06 -2.08
C THR A 94 -2.57 11.78 -2.36
N VAL A 95 -3.44 12.28 -1.50
CA VAL A 95 -4.91 12.23 -1.67
C VAL A 95 -5.38 13.63 -2.04
N GLY A 96 -6.00 13.77 -3.22
CA GLY A 96 -6.55 15.04 -3.68
C GLY A 96 -7.48 14.85 -4.87
N PRO A 97 -8.17 15.89 -5.34
CA PRO A 97 -9.02 15.79 -6.53
C PRO A 97 -8.22 15.30 -7.73
N GLY A 98 -8.53 14.10 -8.21
CA GLY A 98 -7.85 13.46 -9.34
C GLY A 98 -6.50 12.78 -9.02
N LEU A 99 -6.09 12.72 -7.75
CA LEU A 99 -4.87 12.03 -7.30
C LEU A 99 -5.24 10.73 -6.59
N PRO A 100 -4.67 9.58 -7.00
CA PRO A 100 -5.08 8.25 -6.54
C PRO A 100 -4.36 7.79 -5.26
N GLY A 101 -4.16 8.67 -4.28
CA GLY A 101 -3.58 8.25 -3.02
C GLY A 101 -4.52 7.35 -2.20
N LEU A 102 -3.96 6.56 -1.31
CA LEU A 102 -4.73 5.72 -0.41
C LEU A 102 -5.20 6.52 0.81
N PRO A 103 -6.45 6.37 1.26
CA PRO A 103 -6.98 7.12 2.38
C PRO A 103 -6.21 6.85 3.67
N GLY A 104 -5.94 7.88 4.48
CA GLY A 104 -5.23 7.76 5.74
C GLY A 104 -3.75 7.36 5.64
N SER A 105 -3.22 7.26 4.41
CA SER A 105 -1.80 6.97 4.19
C SER A 105 -0.94 8.19 4.51
N THR A 106 0.20 7.94 5.13
CA THR A 106 1.26 8.93 5.43
C THR A 106 2.61 8.31 5.13
N ALA A 107 3.69 9.08 5.15
CA ALA A 107 5.03 8.53 5.00
C ALA A 107 5.37 7.48 6.09
N ALA A 108 4.83 7.64 7.30
CA ALA A 108 5.02 6.70 8.41
C ALA A 108 4.17 5.42 8.31
N THR A 109 3.29 5.31 7.34
CA THR A 109 2.49 4.11 7.09
C THR A 109 3.00 3.30 5.90
N GLN A 110 4.19 3.65 5.37
CA GLN A 110 4.83 2.98 4.25
C GLN A 110 6.19 2.43 4.69
N GLN A 111 6.50 1.21 4.31
CA GLN A 111 7.76 0.57 4.67
C GLN A 111 8.36 -0.18 3.50
N ILE A 112 9.66 -0.04 3.32
CA ILE A 112 10.48 -0.90 2.46
C ILE A 112 11.65 -1.40 3.30
N THR A 113 11.68 -2.71 3.55
CA THR A 113 12.79 -3.36 4.21
C THR A 113 13.58 -4.20 3.22
N VAL A 114 14.89 -4.19 3.38
CA VAL A 114 15.82 -4.94 2.54
C VAL A 114 16.67 -5.84 3.43
N ASP A 115 16.81 -7.09 3.03
CA ASP A 115 17.69 -8.05 3.69
C ASP A 115 18.74 -8.54 2.68
N THR A 116 19.92 -7.94 2.72
CA THR A 116 21.07 -8.26 1.87
C THR A 116 22.00 -9.31 2.45
N THR A 117 21.61 -9.96 3.55
CA THR A 117 22.38 -11.08 4.13
C THR A 117 22.33 -12.30 3.23
N ALA A 118 23.29 -13.22 3.42
CA ALA A 118 23.28 -14.48 2.68
C ALA A 118 22.00 -15.30 2.93
N ALA A 119 21.44 -15.23 4.14
CA ALA A 119 20.17 -15.89 4.49
C ALA A 119 18.94 -15.17 3.91
N GLY A 120 19.04 -13.85 3.71
CA GLY A 120 17.95 -13.03 3.16
C GLY A 120 17.83 -13.09 1.63
N PHE A 121 18.88 -13.53 0.92
CA PHE A 121 18.88 -13.63 -0.56
C PHE A 121 18.47 -12.33 -1.27
N ASN A 122 18.90 -11.16 -0.76
CA ASN A 122 18.48 -9.84 -1.25
C ASN A 122 16.95 -9.70 -1.29
N ARG A 123 16.29 -10.09 -0.21
CA ARG A 123 14.85 -9.98 -0.06
C ARG A 123 14.47 -8.51 0.13
N VAL A 124 13.53 -8.06 -0.67
CA VAL A 124 12.87 -6.75 -0.53
C VAL A 124 11.43 -6.98 -0.14
N GLN A 125 11.02 -6.40 0.96
CA GLN A 125 9.64 -6.43 1.42
C GLN A 125 9.08 -5.02 1.42
N ILE A 126 7.98 -4.82 0.71
CA ILE A 126 7.28 -3.55 0.58
C ILE A 126 5.95 -3.70 1.29
N THR A 127 5.67 -2.82 2.25
CA THR A 127 4.40 -2.79 2.98
C THR A 127 3.78 -1.41 2.82
N ILE A 128 2.57 -1.36 2.28
CA ILE A 128 1.75 -0.16 2.14
C ILE A 128 0.55 -0.29 3.06
N CYS A 129 0.33 0.70 3.92
CA CYS A 129 -0.82 0.73 4.79
C CYS A 129 -1.74 1.91 4.46
N TRP A 130 -3.04 1.69 4.70
CA TRP A 130 -4.08 2.71 4.58
C TRP A 130 -5.17 2.48 5.61
N GLN A 131 -5.96 3.49 5.89
CA GLN A 131 -7.07 3.38 6.83
C GLN A 131 -8.22 4.29 6.37
N LEU A 132 -9.40 3.71 6.18
CA LEU A 132 -10.60 4.49 5.94
C LEU A 132 -11.08 5.11 7.27
N PRO A 133 -11.80 6.23 7.23
CA PRO A 133 -12.35 6.85 8.44
C PRO A 133 -13.29 5.93 9.24
N THR A 134 -13.85 4.92 8.60
CA THR A 134 -14.76 3.93 9.20
C THR A 134 -14.05 2.71 9.75
N ASP A 135 -12.75 2.53 9.46
CA ASP A 135 -11.99 1.36 9.90
C ASP A 135 -11.46 1.53 11.32
N ALA A 136 -11.64 0.51 12.15
CA ALA A 136 -11.12 0.47 13.51
C ALA A 136 -9.59 0.30 13.56
N ALA A 137 -8.98 -0.24 12.50
CA ALA A 137 -7.54 -0.49 12.40
C ALA A 137 -7.06 -0.30 10.96
N PRO A 138 -5.77 0.06 10.76
CA PRO A 138 -5.21 0.18 9.43
C PRO A 138 -5.18 -1.18 8.72
N ARG A 139 -5.35 -1.14 7.41
CA ARG A 139 -5.20 -2.27 6.49
C ARG A 139 -3.83 -2.18 5.83
N ASN A 140 -3.33 -3.31 5.38
CA ASN A 140 -2.04 -3.34 4.70
C ASN A 140 -2.06 -4.26 3.47
N GLN A 141 -1.16 -3.95 2.55
CA GLN A 141 -0.73 -4.79 1.45
C GLN A 141 0.78 -4.98 1.57
N THR A 142 1.22 -6.23 1.57
CA THR A 142 2.65 -6.56 1.62
C THR A 142 3.03 -7.38 0.39
N LEU A 143 4.11 -6.97 -0.26
CA LEU A 143 4.75 -7.69 -1.35
C LEU A 143 6.18 -8.05 -0.96
N VAL A 144 6.58 -9.27 -1.22
CA VAL A 144 7.96 -9.73 -1.05
C VAL A 144 8.52 -10.12 -2.41
N THR A 145 9.69 -9.61 -2.73
CA THR A 145 10.43 -9.93 -3.96
C THR A 145 11.89 -10.16 -3.65
N TYR A 146 12.61 -10.82 -4.56
CA TYR A 146 14.04 -11.06 -4.46
C TYR A 146 14.74 -10.47 -5.66
N VAL A 147 15.91 -9.85 -5.43
CA VAL A 147 16.70 -9.20 -6.48
C VAL A 147 18.01 -9.94 -6.66
N HIS A 148 18.24 -10.45 -7.85
CA HIS A 148 19.41 -11.25 -8.22
C HIS A 148 20.28 -10.58 -9.27
#